data_0eec78975bac7f5e5dc3067d78170cf9
#
_entry.id   0eec78975bac7f5e5dc3067d78170cf9
#
_cell.length_a   1.000
_cell.length_b   1.000
_cell.length_c   1.000
_cell.angle_alpha   90.00
_cell.angle_beta   90.00
_cell.angle_gamma   90.00
#
_symmetry.space_group_name_H-M   'P 1'
#
loop_
_entity.id
_entity.type
_entity.pdbx_description
1 polymer ?
#
loop_
_entity_poly.entity_id
_entity_poly.type
_entity_poly.pdbx_seq_one_letter_code
_entity_poly.pdbx_strand_id
1 'polypeptide(L)'
;MQTPPLDPPASDAAPSAGVLTSYDEQHLVTYLRLLDADAEGADWREVALIVLHIDPAREPDRARRAWDSHLARARWMTENGYRHLLRGGAPH
;
A
#
# COMPACT_ATOMS: atom_id res chain seq x y z
N MET A 1 0.58 22.13 11.04
CA MET A 1 0.95 20.81 10.51
C MET A 1 -0.31 20.06 10.12
N GLN A 2 -0.36 19.54 8.93
CA GLN A 2 -1.53 18.85 8.43
C GLN A 2 -1.43 17.35 8.70
N THR A 3 -2.56 16.75 9.09
CA THR A 3 -2.65 15.31 9.20
C THR A 3 -2.71 14.71 7.80
N PRO A 4 -1.95 13.64 7.50
CA PRO A 4 -2.06 12.98 6.20
C PRO A 4 -3.48 12.50 5.95
N PRO A 5 -3.98 12.56 4.72
CA PRO A 5 -5.31 12.04 4.41
C PRO A 5 -5.33 10.51 4.58
N LEU A 6 -6.51 9.97 4.92
CA LEU A 6 -6.69 8.52 5.05
C LEU A 6 -6.54 7.80 3.71
N ASP A 7 -6.73 8.51 2.61
CA ASP A 7 -6.68 7.94 1.27
C ASP A 7 -5.81 8.82 0.38
N PRO A 8 -4.49 8.89 0.67
CA PRO A 8 -3.59 9.71 -0.14
C PRO A 8 -3.41 9.12 -1.54
N PRO A 9 -3.07 9.95 -2.53
CA PRO A 9 -2.83 9.46 -3.87
C PRO A 9 -1.71 8.41 -3.87
N ALA A 10 -1.95 7.29 -4.56
CA ALA A 10 -0.95 6.25 -4.70
C ALA A 10 -0.02 6.55 -5.87
N SER A 11 1.27 6.26 -5.67
CA SER A 11 2.26 6.31 -6.76
C SER A 11 2.08 5.12 -7.70
N ASP A 12 2.69 5.18 -8.88
CA ASP A 12 2.65 4.08 -9.83
C ASP A 12 3.34 2.82 -9.28
N ALA A 13 4.25 2.98 -8.34
CA ALA A 13 4.91 1.87 -7.68
C ALA A 13 5.13 2.19 -6.20
N ALA A 14 4.96 1.17 -5.36
CA ALA A 14 5.28 1.28 -3.93
C ALA A 14 6.79 1.18 -3.72
N PRO A 15 7.30 1.67 -2.58
CA PRO A 15 8.72 1.51 -2.27
C PRO A 15 9.13 0.05 -2.18
N SER A 16 10.40 -0.24 -2.52
CA SER A 16 10.98 -1.58 -2.39
C SER A 16 12.15 -1.61 -1.42
N ALA A 17 12.40 -0.52 -0.73
CA ALA A 17 13.49 -0.43 0.25
C ALA A 17 13.26 -1.40 1.42
N GLY A 18 14.33 -1.93 1.97
CA GLY A 18 14.27 -2.85 3.11
C GLY A 18 14.01 -2.18 4.45
N VAL A 19 13.59 -0.93 4.45
CA VAL A 19 13.28 -0.15 5.64
C VAL A 19 11.96 0.59 5.45
N LEU A 20 11.34 0.96 6.55
CA LEU A 20 10.11 1.74 6.54
C LEU A 20 10.38 3.13 5.98
N THR A 21 9.55 3.57 5.04
CA THR A 21 9.66 4.89 4.42
C THR A 21 8.50 5.77 4.83
N SER A 22 8.61 7.09 4.56
CA SER A 22 7.50 8.00 4.83
C SER A 22 6.29 7.68 3.96
N TYR A 23 6.52 7.18 2.75
CA TYR A 23 5.44 6.70 1.88
C TYR A 23 4.64 5.61 2.58
N ASP A 24 5.33 4.62 3.17
CA ASP A 24 4.69 3.53 3.90
C ASP A 24 3.83 4.06 5.04
N GLU A 25 4.36 5.00 5.81
CA GLU A 25 3.64 5.58 6.95
C GLU A 25 2.37 6.30 6.50
N GLN A 26 2.43 6.97 5.36
CA GLN A 26 1.28 7.70 4.81
C GLN A 26 0.23 6.76 4.20
N HIS A 27 0.60 5.55 3.84
CA HIS A 27 -0.25 4.62 3.10
C HIS A 27 -0.63 3.37 3.90
N LEU A 28 -0.58 3.43 5.24
CA LEU A 28 -0.93 2.29 6.09
C LEU A 28 -2.37 1.82 5.87
N VAL A 29 -3.31 2.76 5.76
CA VAL A 29 -4.71 2.41 5.50
C VAL A 29 -4.85 1.77 4.11
N THR A 30 -4.15 2.30 3.13
CA THR A 30 -4.14 1.74 1.78
C THR A 30 -3.66 0.28 1.81
N TYR A 31 -2.57 0.02 2.52
CA TYR A 31 -2.03 -1.34 2.65
C TYR A 31 -3.02 -2.29 3.33
N LEU A 32 -3.69 -1.84 4.39
CA LEU A 32 -4.69 -2.65 5.06
C LEU A 32 -5.86 -3.00 4.13
N ARG A 33 -6.31 -2.04 3.34
CA ARG A 33 -7.37 -2.27 2.36
C ARG A 33 -6.96 -3.29 1.29
N LEU A 34 -5.71 -3.20 0.84
CA LEU A 34 -5.18 -4.16 -0.14
C LEU A 34 -5.11 -5.57 0.43
N LEU A 35 -4.66 -5.71 1.66
CA LEU A 35 -4.57 -7.01 2.33
C LEU A 35 -5.96 -7.60 2.56
N ASP A 36 -6.91 -6.79 2.99
CA ASP A 36 -8.29 -7.24 3.19
C ASP A 36 -8.93 -7.71 1.89
N ALA A 37 -8.76 -6.92 0.84
CA ALA A 37 -9.29 -7.27 -0.48
C ALA A 37 -8.67 -8.55 -1.02
N ASP A 38 -7.36 -8.72 -0.84
CA ASP A 38 -6.65 -9.92 -1.26
C ASP A 38 -7.15 -11.15 -0.50
N ALA A 39 -7.35 -11.01 0.81
CA ALA A 39 -7.88 -12.09 1.65
C ALA A 39 -9.30 -12.50 1.25
N GLU A 40 -10.08 -11.57 0.74
CA GLU A 40 -11.45 -11.82 0.26
C GLU A 40 -11.48 -12.33 -1.17
N GLY A 41 -10.34 -12.39 -1.86
CA GLY A 41 -10.27 -12.83 -3.26
C GLY A 41 -10.81 -11.83 -4.25
N ALA A 42 -10.78 -10.54 -3.92
CA ALA A 42 -11.26 -9.49 -4.80
C ALA A 42 -10.43 -9.41 -6.09
N ASP A 43 -11.10 -9.07 -7.20
CA ASP A 43 -10.43 -8.90 -8.49
C ASP A 43 -9.46 -7.71 -8.41
N TRP A 44 -8.22 -7.91 -8.85
CA TRP A 44 -7.19 -6.87 -8.80
C TRP A 44 -7.60 -5.59 -9.55
N ARG A 45 -8.45 -5.73 -10.59
CA ARG A 45 -8.93 -4.59 -11.37
C ARG A 45 -9.82 -3.69 -10.53
N GLU A 46 -10.72 -4.28 -9.75
CA GLU A 46 -11.56 -3.52 -8.82
C GLU A 46 -10.73 -2.86 -7.73
N VAL A 47 -9.75 -3.59 -7.21
CA VAL A 47 -8.88 -3.08 -6.16
C VAL A 47 -8.06 -1.90 -6.67
N ALA A 48 -7.49 -2.01 -7.88
CA ALA A 48 -6.75 -0.91 -8.48
C ALA A 48 -7.62 0.33 -8.64
N LEU A 49 -8.84 0.16 -9.10
CA LEU A 49 -9.77 1.27 -9.30
C LEU A 49 -10.20 1.91 -7.98
N ILE A 50 -10.63 1.10 -7.03
CA ILE A 50 -11.27 1.59 -5.80
C ILE A 50 -10.23 2.02 -4.76
N VAL A 51 -9.16 1.26 -4.59
CA VAL A 51 -8.15 1.51 -3.55
C VAL A 51 -7.03 2.40 -4.05
N LEU A 52 -6.53 2.16 -5.27
CA LEU A 52 -5.40 2.90 -5.81
C LEU A 52 -5.82 4.05 -6.74
N HIS A 53 -7.10 4.11 -7.11
CA HIS A 53 -7.64 5.15 -7.98
C HIS A 53 -7.00 5.18 -9.36
N ILE A 54 -6.62 4.00 -9.87
CA ILE A 54 -6.09 3.84 -11.22
C ILE A 54 -7.06 2.95 -11.99
N ASP A 55 -7.58 3.47 -13.10
CA ASP A 55 -8.56 2.75 -13.91
C ASP A 55 -7.88 1.73 -14.82
N PRO A 56 -8.05 0.41 -14.57
CA PRO A 56 -7.41 -0.62 -15.39
C PRO A 56 -7.97 -0.72 -16.80
N ALA A 57 -9.17 -0.19 -17.05
CA ALA A 57 -9.72 -0.15 -18.40
C ALA A 57 -9.00 0.87 -19.27
N ARG A 58 -8.51 1.95 -18.66
CA ARG A 58 -7.80 3.03 -19.36
C ARG A 58 -6.27 2.85 -19.33
N GLU A 59 -5.73 2.34 -18.23
CA GLU A 59 -4.31 2.20 -18.01
C GLU A 59 -4.01 0.83 -17.39
N PRO A 60 -4.21 -0.27 -18.15
CA PRO A 60 -4.10 -1.62 -17.59
C PRO A 60 -2.72 -1.95 -17.04
N ASP A 61 -1.65 -1.60 -17.75
CA ASP A 61 -0.30 -1.91 -17.32
C ASP A 61 0.09 -1.12 -16.07
N ARG A 62 -0.28 0.15 -16.05
CA ARG A 62 -0.02 1.01 -14.90
C ARG A 62 -0.78 0.52 -13.67
N ALA A 63 -2.05 0.18 -13.85
CA ALA A 63 -2.89 -0.33 -12.76
C ALA A 63 -2.34 -1.64 -12.21
N ARG A 64 -1.91 -2.54 -13.09
CA ARG A 64 -1.36 -3.82 -12.68
C ARG A 64 -0.05 -3.67 -11.91
N ARG A 65 0.87 -2.83 -12.42
CA ARG A 65 2.13 -2.58 -11.72
C ARG A 65 1.93 -1.94 -10.36
N ALA A 66 1.01 -0.98 -10.29
CA ALA A 66 0.70 -0.33 -9.02
C ALA A 66 0.11 -1.33 -8.03
N TRP A 67 -0.84 -2.15 -8.47
CA TRP A 67 -1.45 -3.17 -7.63
C TRP A 67 -0.42 -4.18 -7.14
N ASP A 68 0.38 -4.74 -8.05
CA ASP A 68 1.41 -5.72 -7.70
C ASP A 68 2.40 -5.17 -6.68
N SER A 69 2.91 -3.96 -6.91
CA SER A 69 3.93 -3.37 -6.04
C SER A 69 3.38 -2.98 -4.67
N HIS A 70 2.17 -2.42 -4.64
CA HIS A 70 1.56 -2.01 -3.38
C HIS A 70 1.14 -3.23 -2.55
N LEU A 71 0.61 -4.27 -3.18
CA LEU A 71 0.27 -5.49 -2.45
C LEU A 71 1.51 -6.18 -1.90
N ALA A 72 2.57 -6.26 -2.71
CA ALA A 72 3.84 -6.83 -2.25
C ALA A 72 4.40 -6.03 -1.07
N ARG A 73 4.30 -4.70 -1.13
CA ARG A 73 4.75 -3.85 -0.02
C ARG A 73 3.90 -4.04 1.22
N ALA A 74 2.58 -4.16 1.04
CA ALA A 74 1.66 -4.41 2.16
C ALA A 74 2.02 -5.73 2.87
N ARG A 75 2.34 -6.77 2.11
CA ARG A 75 2.80 -8.04 2.68
C ARG A 75 4.13 -7.89 3.40
N TRP A 76 5.07 -7.16 2.80
CA TRP A 76 6.34 -6.86 3.44
C TRP A 76 6.13 -6.14 4.77
N MET A 77 5.17 -5.21 4.82
CA MET A 77 4.85 -4.48 6.04
C MET A 77 4.38 -5.41 7.17
N THR A 78 3.58 -6.42 6.85
CA THR A 78 3.14 -7.38 7.86
C THR A 78 4.26 -8.27 8.37
N GLU A 79 5.24 -8.58 7.51
CA GLU A 79 6.33 -9.48 7.85
C GLU A 79 7.54 -8.76 8.45
N ASN A 80 7.81 -7.55 7.99
CA ASN A 80 9.06 -6.84 8.32
C ASN A 80 8.84 -5.41 8.79
N GLY A 81 8.01 -4.65 8.08
CA GLY A 81 7.79 -3.23 8.38
C GLY A 81 7.20 -2.99 9.75
N TYR A 82 6.34 -3.89 10.19
CA TYR A 82 5.72 -3.82 11.50
C TYR A 82 6.76 -3.87 12.62
N ARG A 83 7.80 -4.67 12.45
CA ARG A 83 8.90 -4.73 13.40
C ARG A 83 9.66 -3.40 13.47
N HIS A 84 9.84 -2.74 12.34
CA HIS A 84 10.49 -1.43 12.28
C HIS A 84 9.67 -0.37 13.00
N LEU A 85 8.36 -0.42 12.86
CA LEU A 85 7.46 0.49 13.58
C LEU A 85 7.59 0.29 15.09
N LEU A 86 7.57 -0.95 15.55
CA LEU A 86 7.66 -1.24 16.97
C LEU A 86 9.01 -0.80 17.54
N ARG A 87 10.09 -1.01 16.82
CA ARG A 87 11.42 -0.61 17.27
C ARG A 87 11.61 0.88 17.25
N GLY A 88 11.15 1.54 16.19
CA GLY A 88 11.37 2.97 16.02
C GLY A 88 10.43 3.83 16.84
N GLY A 89 9.22 3.34 17.10
CA GLY A 89 8.18 4.12 17.76
C GLY A 89 7.97 3.81 19.22
N ALA A 90 8.47 2.70 19.73
CA ALA A 90 8.21 2.27 21.09
C ALA A 90 9.42 2.49 21.98
N PRO A 91 9.34 3.39 22.94
CA PRO A 91 10.39 3.51 23.94
C PRO A 91 10.40 2.24 24.80
N HIS A 92 11.57 1.82 25.10
CA HIS A 92 11.75 0.62 25.90
C HIS A 92 12.11 0.95 27.32
#